data_056f5fd00edc46b8da7b5a657b4b4955
#
_entry.id   056f5fd00edc46b8da7b5a657b4b4955
#
_cell.length_a   1.000
_cell.length_b   1.000
_cell.length_c   1.000
_cell.angle_alpha   90.00
_cell.angle_beta   90.00
_cell.angle_gamma   90.00
#
_symmetry.space_group_name_H-M   'P 1'
#
loop_
_entity.id
_entity.type
_entity.pdbx_description
1 polymer ?
#
loop_
_entity_poly.entity_id
_entity_poly.type
_entity_poly.pdbx_seq_one_letter_code
_entity_poly.pdbx_strand_id
1 'polypeptide(L)'
;MRQLKKSASRSMLALFALAFCLPLPVQAADDGERFRDIYEREWDFRLREFPLFASYVGVHDYDDVLGRVSESDQARGHAVWKSIAAELGEISCERLSHDDCIDYRIFAKQIDNFIAEYETRAYLLTFNSDGGFFMEWGRLPEETRFRDVQDYRNYLARLHEL
;
A
#
# COMPACT_ATOMS: atom_id res chain seq x y z
N MET A 1 -40.40 -28.18 82.80
CA MET A 1 -40.33 -28.79 81.48
C MET A 1 -39.73 -27.83 80.51
N ARG A 2 -38.52 -28.12 80.07
CA ARG A 2 -37.63 -27.23 79.27
C ARG A 2 -37.91 -27.37 77.79
N GLN A 3 -38.25 -26.26 77.16
CA GLN A 3 -38.33 -26.15 75.72
C GLN A 3 -36.97 -25.68 75.21
N LEU A 4 -36.32 -26.47 74.34
CA LEU A 4 -35.11 -26.18 73.66
C LEU A 4 -35.41 -25.48 72.31
N LYS A 5 -35.04 -24.19 72.20
CA LYS A 5 -35.08 -23.46 70.95
C LYS A 5 -33.85 -23.85 70.12
N LYS A 6 -34.09 -24.46 68.96
CA LYS A 6 -33.07 -24.66 67.94
C LYS A 6 -32.92 -23.39 67.05
N SER A 7 -31.79 -22.75 67.15
CA SER A 7 -31.39 -21.68 66.28
C SER A 7 -30.87 -22.25 64.95
N ALA A 8 -31.54 -21.92 63.87
CA ALA A 8 -31.08 -22.26 62.53
C ALA A 8 -30.19 -21.13 62.00
N SER A 9 -28.89 -21.40 61.92
CA SER A 9 -27.92 -20.51 61.27
C SER A 9 -28.08 -20.62 59.74
N ARG A 10 -28.48 -19.51 59.14
CA ARG A 10 -28.49 -19.35 57.70
C ARG A 10 -27.11 -18.90 57.21
N SER A 11 -26.30 -19.84 56.78
CA SER A 11 -25.06 -19.55 56.05
C SER A 11 -25.38 -19.09 54.64
N MET A 12 -25.24 -17.81 54.37
CA MET A 12 -25.40 -17.20 53.06
C MET A 12 -24.07 -17.37 52.30
N LEU A 13 -24.02 -18.37 51.43
CA LEU A 13 -22.92 -18.58 50.47
C LEU A 13 -23.00 -17.48 49.41
N ALA A 14 -22.15 -16.46 49.52
CA ALA A 14 -21.92 -15.50 48.44
C ALA A 14 -21.02 -16.13 47.39
N LEU A 15 -21.60 -16.60 46.28
CA LEU A 15 -20.84 -16.99 45.09
C LEU A 15 -20.31 -15.73 44.41
N PHE A 16 -18.99 -15.45 44.56
CA PHE A 16 -18.26 -14.44 43.83
C PHE A 16 -17.97 -15.02 42.43
N ALA A 17 -18.82 -14.69 41.45
CA ALA A 17 -18.57 -15.01 40.06
C ALA A 17 -17.44 -14.09 39.53
N LEU A 18 -16.17 -14.56 39.60
CA LEU A 18 -15.02 -13.90 38.98
C LEU A 18 -15.18 -14.08 37.47
N ALA A 19 -15.72 -13.08 36.77
CA ALA A 19 -15.74 -13.02 35.32
C ALA A 19 -14.30 -12.92 34.81
N PHE A 20 -13.72 -14.06 34.43
CA PHE A 20 -12.42 -14.16 33.79
C PHE A 20 -12.56 -13.59 32.37
N CYS A 21 -12.29 -12.30 32.22
CA CYS A 21 -12.21 -11.63 30.91
C CYS A 21 -10.94 -12.15 30.23
N LEU A 22 -11.06 -13.30 29.53
CA LEU A 22 -10.01 -13.81 28.67
C LEU A 22 -9.85 -12.79 27.53
N PRO A 23 -8.68 -12.18 27.31
CA PRO A 23 -8.44 -11.43 26.07
C PRO A 23 -8.61 -12.41 24.91
N LEU A 24 -9.58 -12.12 24.04
CA LEU A 24 -9.68 -12.82 22.76
C LEU A 24 -8.33 -12.63 22.06
N PRO A 25 -7.68 -13.68 21.57
CA PRO A 25 -6.48 -13.51 20.77
C PRO A 25 -6.88 -12.64 19.58
N VAL A 26 -6.36 -11.41 19.50
CA VAL A 26 -6.33 -10.66 18.26
C VAL A 26 -5.45 -11.50 17.36
N GLN A 27 -6.07 -12.22 16.45
CA GLN A 27 -5.39 -13.04 15.47
C GLN A 27 -4.59 -12.05 14.64
N ALA A 28 -3.27 -12.06 14.81
CA ALA A 28 -2.39 -11.31 13.94
C ALA A 28 -2.72 -11.75 12.50
N ALA A 29 -2.98 -10.76 11.63
CA ALA A 29 -3.20 -11.06 10.22
C ALA A 29 -2.04 -11.93 9.73
N ASP A 30 -2.35 -12.97 8.96
CA ASP A 30 -1.36 -13.84 8.36
C ASP A 30 -0.36 -12.98 7.55
N ASP A 31 0.93 -13.31 7.60
CA ASP A 31 1.96 -12.57 6.87
C ASP A 31 1.63 -12.46 5.36
N GLY A 32 0.96 -13.47 4.79
CA GLY A 32 0.48 -13.42 3.42
C GLY A 32 -0.62 -12.39 3.19
N GLU A 33 -1.55 -12.22 4.12
CA GLU A 33 -2.57 -11.17 4.04
C GLU A 33 -1.94 -9.78 4.23
N ARG A 34 -1.01 -9.64 5.19
CA ARG A 34 -0.25 -8.40 5.40
C ARG A 34 0.55 -8.01 4.16
N PHE A 35 1.21 -8.97 3.53
CA PHE A 35 1.98 -8.73 2.30
C PHE A 35 1.07 -8.23 1.17
N ARG A 36 -0.09 -8.86 0.95
CA ARG A 36 -1.05 -8.42 -0.07
C ARG A 36 -1.57 -7.01 0.20
N ASP A 37 -1.89 -6.69 1.44
CA ASP A 37 -2.36 -5.35 1.84
C ASP A 37 -1.29 -4.27 1.57
N ILE A 38 -0.03 -4.55 1.86
CA ILE A 38 1.09 -3.65 1.56
C ILE A 38 1.24 -3.47 0.04
N TYR A 39 1.20 -4.56 -0.70
CA TYR A 39 1.32 -4.56 -2.16
C TYR A 39 0.17 -3.78 -2.82
N GLU A 40 -1.08 -3.98 -2.40
CA GLU A 40 -2.25 -3.28 -2.94
C GLU A 40 -2.18 -1.78 -2.65
N ARG A 41 -1.81 -1.37 -1.44
CA ARG A 41 -1.64 0.03 -1.07
C ARG A 41 -0.54 0.73 -1.88
N GLU A 42 0.57 0.05 -2.13
CA GLU A 42 1.64 0.56 -2.97
C GLU A 42 1.19 0.68 -4.42
N TRP A 43 0.48 -0.32 -4.93
CA TRP A 43 -0.07 -0.30 -6.27
C TRP A 43 -1.01 0.90 -6.49
N ASP A 44 -1.95 1.13 -5.58
CA ASP A 44 -2.86 2.27 -5.62
C ASP A 44 -2.12 3.62 -5.53
N PHE A 45 -1.07 3.68 -4.71
CA PHE A 45 -0.21 4.86 -4.64
C PHE A 45 0.50 5.09 -5.96
N ARG A 46 1.11 4.05 -6.54
CA ARG A 46 1.86 4.13 -7.80
C ARG A 46 0.99 4.58 -8.97
N LEU A 47 -0.23 4.06 -9.08
CA LEU A 47 -1.16 4.46 -10.13
C LEU A 47 -1.51 5.95 -10.08
N ARG A 48 -1.65 6.50 -8.87
CA ARG A 48 -1.92 7.95 -8.68
C ARG A 48 -0.72 8.83 -8.96
N GLU A 49 0.47 8.39 -8.54
CA GLU A 49 1.70 9.17 -8.72
C GLU A 49 2.20 9.13 -10.17
N PHE A 50 1.93 8.05 -10.89
CA PHE A 50 2.39 7.84 -12.26
C PHE A 50 1.22 7.58 -13.22
N PRO A 51 0.43 8.63 -13.57
CA PRO A 51 -0.75 8.49 -14.42
C PRO A 51 -0.49 7.89 -15.80
N LEU A 52 0.69 8.13 -16.40
CA LEU A 52 1.08 7.51 -17.68
C LEU A 52 1.28 6.00 -17.51
N PHE A 53 1.88 5.58 -16.41
CA PHE A 53 2.01 4.16 -16.07
C PHE A 53 0.63 3.53 -15.83
N ALA A 54 -0.28 4.24 -15.13
CA ALA A 54 -1.65 3.76 -14.93
C ALA A 54 -2.35 3.50 -16.27
N SER A 55 -2.29 4.45 -17.21
CA SER A 55 -2.82 4.27 -18.57
C SER A 55 -2.18 3.08 -19.29
N TYR A 56 -0.87 2.91 -19.17
CA TYR A 56 -0.11 1.81 -19.79
C TYR A 56 -0.58 0.42 -19.27
N VAL A 57 -0.84 0.28 -17.98
CA VAL A 57 -1.35 -0.98 -17.40
C VAL A 57 -2.86 -1.14 -17.50
N GLY A 58 -3.55 -0.21 -18.17
CA GLY A 58 -4.97 -0.29 -18.47
C GLY A 58 -5.90 0.29 -17.41
N VAL A 59 -5.37 1.06 -16.45
CA VAL A 59 -6.15 1.82 -15.47
C VAL A 59 -6.35 3.24 -15.99
N HIS A 60 -7.58 3.59 -16.32
CA HIS A 60 -7.95 4.81 -17.03
C HIS A 60 -8.52 5.92 -16.14
N ASP A 61 -8.48 5.75 -14.81
CA ASP A 61 -9.01 6.70 -13.84
C ASP A 61 -8.20 8.01 -13.76
N TYR A 62 -6.99 8.01 -14.34
CA TYR A 62 -6.03 9.11 -14.29
C TYR A 62 -5.63 9.60 -15.70
N ASP A 63 -6.43 9.31 -16.73
CA ASP A 63 -6.08 9.64 -18.11
C ASP A 63 -6.10 11.15 -18.42
N ASP A 64 -6.69 11.96 -17.53
CA ASP A 64 -6.79 13.40 -17.66
C ASP A 64 -5.67 14.19 -16.95
N VAL A 65 -4.78 13.50 -16.21
CA VAL A 65 -3.69 14.13 -15.47
C VAL A 65 -2.31 13.67 -15.93
N LEU A 66 -1.31 14.51 -15.73
CA LEU A 66 0.10 14.22 -15.91
C LEU A 66 0.76 14.05 -14.54
N GLY A 67 1.75 13.18 -14.42
CA GLY A 67 2.47 12.97 -13.16
C GLY A 67 3.22 14.22 -12.69
N ARG A 68 3.38 14.37 -11.39
CA ARG A 68 4.12 15.46 -10.77
C ARG A 68 5.57 15.08 -10.55
N VAL A 69 6.50 16.03 -10.82
CA VAL A 69 7.93 15.77 -10.81
C VAL A 69 8.73 16.74 -9.93
N SER A 70 8.06 17.57 -9.12
CA SER A 70 8.75 18.50 -8.24
C SER A 70 9.60 17.77 -7.19
N GLU A 71 10.61 18.43 -6.63
CA GLU A 71 11.42 17.86 -5.55
C GLU A 71 10.57 17.42 -4.35
N SER A 72 9.51 18.17 -4.04
CA SER A 72 8.58 17.81 -2.96
C SER A 72 7.76 16.55 -3.29
N ASP A 73 7.40 16.34 -4.56
CA ASP A 73 6.71 15.12 -5.00
C ASP A 73 7.63 13.92 -4.93
N GLN A 74 8.89 14.06 -5.36
CA GLN A 74 9.91 13.03 -5.23
C GLN A 74 10.17 12.66 -3.76
N ALA A 75 10.29 13.65 -2.88
CA ALA A 75 10.46 13.43 -1.44
C ALA A 75 9.24 12.71 -0.80
N ARG A 76 8.02 13.04 -1.25
CA ARG A 76 6.80 12.37 -0.80
C ARG A 76 6.81 10.89 -1.22
N GLY A 77 7.12 10.60 -2.47
CA GLY A 77 7.24 9.23 -2.98
C GLY A 77 8.26 8.42 -2.19
N HIS A 78 9.45 8.98 -2.00
CA HIS A 78 10.51 8.36 -1.20
C HIS A 78 10.04 8.03 0.23
N ALA A 79 9.34 8.94 0.91
CA ALA A 79 8.82 8.71 2.25
C ALA A 79 7.82 7.55 2.30
N VAL A 80 6.94 7.43 1.29
CA VAL A 80 5.99 6.32 1.18
C VAL A 80 6.73 5.00 0.99
N TRP A 81 7.68 4.91 0.05
CA TRP A 81 8.44 3.67 -0.18
C TRP A 81 9.30 3.27 1.02
N LYS A 82 9.86 4.22 1.77
CA LYS A 82 10.54 3.90 3.03
C LYS A 82 9.60 3.33 4.09
N SER A 83 8.37 3.83 4.19
CA SER A 83 7.36 3.24 5.08
C SER A 83 7.02 1.81 4.67
N ILE A 84 6.81 1.58 3.36
CA ILE A 84 6.54 0.26 2.81
C ILE A 84 7.71 -0.70 3.06
N ALA A 85 8.95 -0.26 2.86
CA ALA A 85 10.13 -1.07 3.13
C ALA A 85 10.23 -1.47 4.61
N ALA A 86 9.89 -0.56 5.52
CA ALA A 86 9.85 -0.86 6.96
C ALA A 86 8.78 -1.91 7.29
N GLU A 87 7.58 -1.79 6.72
CA GLU A 87 6.50 -2.77 6.91
C GLU A 87 6.87 -4.15 6.33
N LEU A 88 7.49 -4.18 5.15
CA LEU A 88 8.00 -5.41 4.53
C LEU A 88 9.08 -6.07 5.40
N GLY A 89 9.93 -5.29 6.07
CA GLY A 89 10.95 -5.79 6.98
C GLY A 89 10.42 -6.59 8.19
N GLU A 90 9.13 -6.47 8.51
CA GLU A 90 8.46 -7.24 9.56
C GLU A 90 7.93 -8.60 9.07
N ILE A 91 7.90 -8.83 7.76
CA ILE A 91 7.43 -10.07 7.14
C ILE A 91 8.60 -11.03 6.94
N SER A 92 8.41 -12.29 7.32
CA SER A 92 9.40 -13.35 7.08
C SER A 92 8.95 -14.28 5.95
N CYS A 93 9.82 -14.48 4.97
CA CYS A 93 9.61 -15.47 3.90
C CYS A 93 9.28 -16.88 4.41
N GLU A 94 9.78 -17.24 5.59
CA GLU A 94 9.51 -18.55 6.20
C GLU A 94 8.04 -18.74 6.63
N ARG A 95 7.31 -17.62 6.79
CA ARG A 95 5.89 -17.61 7.15
C ARG A 95 4.97 -17.39 5.94
N LEU A 96 5.54 -17.18 4.76
CA LEU A 96 4.82 -17.04 3.50
C LEU A 96 4.71 -18.38 2.77
N SER A 97 3.76 -18.50 1.85
CA SER A 97 3.78 -19.58 0.86
C SER A 97 5.02 -19.46 -0.03
N HIS A 98 5.37 -20.52 -0.75
CA HIS A 98 6.51 -20.50 -1.68
C HIS A 98 6.38 -19.38 -2.72
N ASP A 99 5.19 -19.23 -3.31
CA ASP A 99 4.91 -18.26 -4.35
C ASP A 99 4.89 -16.83 -3.78
N ASP A 100 4.20 -16.62 -2.65
CA ASP A 100 4.20 -15.33 -1.96
C ASP A 100 5.61 -14.88 -1.54
N CYS A 101 6.50 -15.82 -1.17
CA CYS A 101 7.89 -15.50 -0.84
C CYS A 101 8.70 -15.04 -2.07
N ILE A 102 8.41 -15.59 -3.25
CA ILE A 102 9.04 -15.15 -4.50
C ILE A 102 8.57 -13.72 -4.82
N ASP A 103 7.26 -13.51 -4.79
CA ASP A 103 6.65 -12.21 -5.05
C ASP A 103 7.12 -11.14 -4.06
N TYR A 104 7.20 -11.49 -2.77
CA TYR A 104 7.76 -10.62 -1.73
C TYR A 104 9.19 -10.18 -2.06
N ARG A 105 10.06 -11.10 -2.47
CA ARG A 105 11.47 -10.76 -2.80
C ARG A 105 11.57 -9.85 -4.00
N ILE A 106 10.75 -10.07 -5.03
CA ILE A 106 10.70 -9.24 -6.23
C ILE A 106 10.21 -7.85 -5.85
N PHE A 107 9.11 -7.78 -5.11
CA PHE A 107 8.50 -6.52 -4.68
C PHE A 107 9.42 -5.73 -3.74
N ALA A 108 10.00 -6.36 -2.72
CA ALA A 108 10.96 -5.71 -1.83
C ALA A 108 12.15 -5.13 -2.60
N LYS A 109 12.68 -5.87 -3.59
CA LYS A 109 13.76 -5.36 -4.45
C LYS A 109 13.32 -4.16 -5.30
N GLN A 110 12.08 -4.14 -5.77
CA GLN A 110 11.52 -3.00 -6.50
C GLN A 110 11.42 -1.76 -5.60
N ILE A 111 10.93 -1.92 -4.37
CA ILE A 111 10.86 -0.83 -3.38
C ILE A 111 12.26 -0.29 -3.05
N ASP A 112 13.25 -1.16 -2.83
CA ASP A 112 14.65 -0.75 -2.64
C ASP A 112 15.17 0.09 -3.81
N ASN A 113 14.83 -0.29 -5.04
CA ASN A 113 15.25 0.45 -6.23
C ASN A 113 14.63 1.86 -6.28
N PHE A 114 13.34 2.02 -5.95
CA PHE A 114 12.68 3.32 -5.89
C PHE A 114 13.30 4.22 -4.80
N ILE A 115 13.64 3.65 -3.65
CA ILE A 115 14.34 4.36 -2.58
C ILE A 115 15.72 4.82 -3.07
N ALA A 116 16.49 3.91 -3.69
CA ALA A 116 17.83 4.20 -4.20
C ALA A 116 17.81 5.25 -5.31
N GLU A 117 16.79 5.27 -6.17
CA GLU A 117 16.62 6.27 -7.23
C GLU A 117 16.55 7.69 -6.65
N TYR A 118 15.80 7.89 -5.59
CA TYR A 118 15.74 9.17 -4.89
C TYR A 118 17.06 9.50 -4.18
N GLU A 119 17.63 8.56 -3.41
CA GLU A 119 18.81 8.78 -2.58
C GLU A 119 20.07 9.06 -3.42
N THR A 120 20.17 8.46 -4.61
CA THR A 120 21.24 8.73 -5.57
C THR A 120 20.95 9.93 -6.47
N ARG A 121 19.76 10.55 -6.33
CA ARG A 121 19.29 11.63 -7.21
C ARG A 121 19.21 11.23 -8.69
N ALA A 122 18.98 9.96 -8.99
CA ALA A 122 18.87 9.48 -10.37
C ALA A 122 17.71 10.14 -11.12
N TYR A 123 16.66 10.56 -10.41
CA TYR A 123 15.53 11.31 -10.96
C TYR A 123 15.93 12.66 -11.59
N LEU A 124 17.12 13.20 -11.30
CA LEU A 124 17.65 14.41 -11.96
C LEU A 124 18.28 14.12 -13.32
N LEU A 125 18.53 12.85 -13.65
CA LEU A 125 19.10 12.43 -14.93
C LEU A 125 18.01 12.30 -15.98
N THR A 126 17.36 13.42 -16.31
CA THR A 126 16.22 13.48 -17.22
C THR A 126 16.58 13.32 -18.69
N PHE A 127 17.87 13.41 -19.03
CA PHE A 127 18.40 13.25 -20.37
C PHE A 127 19.56 12.27 -20.38
N ASN A 128 19.55 11.33 -21.31
CA ASN A 128 20.67 10.45 -21.62
C ASN A 128 20.82 10.30 -23.14
N SER A 129 21.84 9.53 -23.61
CA SER A 129 22.11 9.33 -25.03
C SER A 129 20.98 8.64 -25.80
N ASP A 130 20.14 7.87 -25.10
CA ASP A 130 19.16 6.99 -25.70
C ASP A 130 17.71 7.45 -25.46
N GLY A 131 17.52 8.50 -24.65
CA GLY A 131 16.17 8.98 -24.34
C GLY A 131 16.13 10.18 -23.38
N GLY A 132 14.93 10.63 -23.17
CA GLY A 132 14.56 11.68 -22.23
C GLY A 132 13.06 11.87 -22.25
N PHE A 133 12.53 12.57 -21.26
CA PHE A 133 11.08 12.78 -21.07
C PHE A 133 10.37 13.28 -22.35
N PHE A 134 11.04 14.08 -23.19
CA PHE A 134 10.49 14.60 -24.44
C PHE A 134 10.20 13.51 -25.48
N MET A 135 10.85 12.35 -25.41
CA MET A 135 10.58 11.22 -26.30
C MET A 135 9.30 10.51 -25.91
N GLU A 136 9.04 10.35 -24.63
CA GLU A 136 7.80 9.77 -24.12
C GLU A 136 6.61 10.66 -24.47
N TRP A 137 6.76 11.97 -24.36
CA TRP A 137 5.69 12.90 -24.73
C TRP A 137 5.41 12.92 -26.23
N GLY A 138 6.44 12.78 -27.06
CA GLY A 138 6.28 12.64 -28.50
C GLY A 138 5.50 11.39 -28.91
N ARG A 139 5.53 10.35 -28.08
CA ARG A 139 4.83 9.08 -28.30
C ARG A 139 3.44 9.02 -27.64
N LEU A 140 3.13 9.96 -26.76
CA LEU A 140 1.87 9.98 -26.04
C LEU A 140 0.62 9.82 -26.92
N PRO A 141 0.53 10.45 -28.13
CA PRO A 141 -0.62 10.22 -29.01
C PRO A 141 -0.74 8.77 -29.52
N GLU A 142 0.40 8.10 -29.70
CA GLU A 142 0.44 6.70 -30.19
C GLU A 142 0.06 5.70 -29.09
N GLU A 143 0.34 6.05 -27.85
CA GLU A 143 0.08 5.23 -26.65
C GLU A 143 -1.32 5.49 -26.08
N THR A 144 -1.95 6.61 -26.47
CA THR A 144 -3.30 6.97 -26.00
C THR A 144 -4.37 6.26 -26.83
N ARG A 145 -5.28 5.56 -26.16
CA ARG A 145 -6.44 4.96 -26.81
C ARG A 145 -7.57 5.98 -26.94
N PHE A 146 -7.99 6.28 -28.17
CA PHE A 146 -9.12 7.17 -28.48
C PHE A 146 -10.35 6.35 -28.88
N ARG A 147 -11.13 5.89 -27.90
CA ARG A 147 -12.34 5.08 -28.08
C ARG A 147 -13.60 5.94 -28.23
N ASP A 148 -13.62 7.05 -27.49
CA ASP A 148 -14.75 7.98 -27.45
C ASP A 148 -14.30 9.44 -27.25
N VAL A 149 -15.27 10.37 -27.19
CA VAL A 149 -15.01 11.79 -27.03
C VAL A 149 -14.38 12.12 -25.67
N GLN A 150 -14.63 11.31 -24.65
CA GLN A 150 -14.04 11.53 -23.32
C GLN A 150 -12.54 11.26 -23.34
N ASP A 151 -12.09 10.22 -24.05
CA ASP A 151 -10.65 9.93 -24.20
C ASP A 151 -9.91 11.13 -24.85
N TYR A 152 -10.51 11.80 -25.85
CA TYR A 152 -9.94 13.03 -26.42
C TYR A 152 -9.90 14.19 -25.42
N ARG A 153 -10.92 14.36 -24.59
CA ARG A 153 -10.94 15.39 -23.56
C ARG A 153 -9.87 15.16 -22.50
N ASN A 154 -9.74 13.93 -22.05
CA ASN A 154 -8.71 13.51 -21.09
C ASN A 154 -7.30 13.79 -21.67
N TYR A 155 -7.06 13.38 -22.89
CA TYR A 155 -5.80 13.65 -23.58
C TYR A 155 -5.50 15.15 -23.68
N LEU A 156 -6.48 15.98 -24.04
CA LEU A 156 -6.31 17.44 -24.08
C LEU A 156 -6.05 18.02 -22.69
N ALA A 157 -6.75 17.54 -21.64
CA ALA A 157 -6.50 17.96 -20.27
C ALA A 157 -5.05 17.66 -19.85
N ARG A 158 -4.58 16.44 -20.13
CA ARG A 158 -3.19 16.01 -19.88
C ARG A 158 -2.15 16.87 -20.59
N LEU A 159 -2.41 17.26 -21.85
CA LEU A 159 -1.53 18.17 -22.60
C LEU A 159 -1.50 19.59 -22.04
N HIS A 160 -2.55 20.05 -21.37
CA HIS A 160 -2.58 21.36 -20.73
C HIS A 160 -1.75 21.45 -19.44
N GLU A 161 -1.34 20.30 -18.88
CA GLU A 161 -0.46 20.23 -17.69
C GLU A 161 1.05 20.26 -18.07
N LEU A 162 1.39 20.18 -19.36
CA LEU A 162 2.76 20.31 -19.87
C LEU A 162 3.25 21.76 -19.81
#